data_38afa3524daff7c97d5c6f7cf9819ff1
#
_entry.id   38afa3524daff7c97d5c6f7cf9819ff1
#
_cell.length_a   1.000
_cell.length_b   1.000
_cell.length_c   1.000
_cell.angle_alpha   90.00
_cell.angle_beta   90.00
_cell.angle_gamma   90.00
#
_symmetry.space_group_name_H-M   'P 1'
#
loop_
_entity.id
_entity.type
_entity.pdbx_description
1 polymer ?
#
loop_
_entity_poly.entity_id
_entity_poly.type
_entity_poly.pdbx_seq_one_letter_code
_entity_poly.pdbx_strand_id
1 'polypeptide(L)'
;MAINKINIRNIFYIFIATHLVIWTLTPSITNHNLPLDTIEALAWGSNLDWGFNKHPPLSAFFPEIFFQIFGPQDWAFYFLSQLFVIISFIIVFKLSLEILNDEKYALISVL
;
A
#
# COMPACT_ATOMS: atom_id res chain seq x y z
N MET A 1 20.39 -31.18 14.32
CA MET A 1 20.30 -29.92 13.58
C MET A 1 18.94 -29.29 13.82
N ALA A 2 18.92 -28.22 14.57
CA ALA A 2 17.66 -27.55 14.77
C ALA A 2 17.26 -26.88 13.46
N ILE A 3 16.33 -27.46 12.74
CA ILE A 3 15.64 -26.74 11.71
C ILE A 3 14.96 -25.60 12.44
N ASN A 4 15.45 -24.38 12.26
CA ASN A 4 14.82 -23.20 12.80
C ASN A 4 13.34 -23.26 12.42
N LYS A 5 12.49 -23.40 13.41
CA LYS A 5 11.06 -23.27 13.19
C LYS A 5 10.84 -21.93 12.51
N ILE A 6 10.53 -21.96 11.24
CA ILE A 6 10.21 -20.76 10.49
C ILE A 6 9.02 -20.12 11.19
N ASN A 7 9.26 -18.98 11.82
CA ASN A 7 8.19 -18.25 12.48
C ASN A 7 7.28 -17.66 11.39
N ILE A 8 6.01 -18.06 11.40
CA ILE A 8 5.02 -17.63 10.41
C ILE A 8 4.87 -16.11 10.40
N ARG A 9 4.99 -15.46 11.54
CA ARG A 9 4.98 -13.99 11.61
C ARG A 9 6.15 -13.38 10.85
N ASN A 10 7.32 -13.97 10.93
CA ASN A 10 8.49 -13.51 10.17
C ASN A 10 8.29 -13.67 8.67
N ILE A 11 7.68 -14.77 8.24
CA ILE A 11 7.30 -14.96 6.82
C ILE A 11 6.34 -13.86 6.38
N PHE A 12 5.35 -13.55 7.19
CA PHE A 12 4.38 -12.49 6.90
C PHE A 12 5.08 -11.13 6.77
N TYR A 13 5.96 -10.76 7.70
CA TYR A 13 6.68 -9.50 7.63
C TYR A 13 7.63 -9.43 6.43
N ILE A 14 8.31 -10.51 6.10
CA ILE A 14 9.14 -10.58 4.89
C ILE A 14 8.28 -10.42 3.64
N PHE A 15 7.13 -11.06 3.60
CA PHE A 15 6.18 -10.94 2.48
C PHE A 15 5.73 -9.51 2.27
N ILE A 16 5.27 -8.82 3.32
CA ILE A 16 4.79 -7.44 3.18
C ILE A 16 5.91 -6.48 2.81
N ALA A 17 7.10 -6.65 3.40
CA ALA A 17 8.26 -5.82 3.06
C ALA A 17 8.69 -6.00 1.61
N THR A 18 8.76 -7.24 1.14
CA THR A 18 9.10 -7.56 -0.25
C THR A 18 8.06 -7.02 -1.22
N HIS A 19 6.79 -7.18 -0.90
CA HIS A 19 5.69 -6.65 -1.71
C HIS A 19 5.77 -5.12 -1.82
N LEU A 20 5.99 -4.45 -0.70
CA LEU A 20 6.14 -2.99 -0.69
C LEU A 20 7.28 -2.53 -1.61
N VAL A 21 8.46 -3.13 -1.46
CA VAL A 21 9.64 -2.75 -2.24
C VAL A 21 9.44 -3.02 -3.73
N ILE A 22 8.99 -4.22 -4.09
CA ILE A 22 8.82 -4.62 -5.50
C ILE A 22 7.77 -3.75 -6.18
N TRP A 23 6.61 -3.58 -5.57
CA TRP A 23 5.50 -2.85 -6.19
C TRP A 23 5.62 -1.34 -6.09
N THR A 24 6.55 -0.83 -5.31
CA THR A 24 6.93 0.58 -5.33
C THR A 24 7.97 0.85 -6.42
N LEU A 25 9.02 0.04 -6.47
CA LEU A 25 10.15 0.28 -7.36
C LEU A 25 9.89 -0.11 -8.81
N THR A 26 9.22 -1.25 -9.04
CA THR A 26 8.98 -1.74 -10.41
C THR A 26 8.17 -0.75 -11.25
N PRO A 27 7.02 -0.24 -10.81
CA PRO A 27 6.32 0.78 -11.58
C PRO A 27 7.09 2.08 -11.70
N SER A 28 7.84 2.47 -10.67
CA SER A 28 8.62 3.71 -10.67
C SER A 28 9.74 3.69 -11.72
N ILE A 29 10.32 2.52 -11.96
CA ILE A 29 11.41 2.35 -12.93
C ILE A 29 10.85 2.15 -14.35
N THR A 30 9.77 1.38 -14.50
CA THR A 30 9.26 0.95 -15.81
C THR A 30 8.25 1.90 -16.44
N ASN A 31 7.47 2.61 -15.63
CA ASN A 31 6.46 3.54 -16.14
C ASN A 31 7.05 4.93 -16.32
N HIS A 32 6.78 5.53 -17.48
CA HIS A 32 7.21 6.89 -17.77
C HIS A 32 6.29 7.96 -17.22
N ASN A 33 5.02 7.61 -17.00
CA ASN A 33 4.00 8.52 -16.50
C ASN A 33 3.21 7.88 -15.36
N LEU A 34 2.67 8.70 -14.48
CA LEU A 34 1.74 8.26 -13.44
C LEU A 34 0.43 7.75 -14.07
N PRO A 35 -0.27 6.81 -13.42
CA PRO A 35 -1.61 6.43 -13.83
C PRO A 35 -2.53 7.65 -13.93
N LEU A 36 -3.45 7.63 -14.88
CA LEU A 36 -4.37 8.75 -15.14
C LEU A 36 -5.14 9.16 -13.89
N ASP A 37 -5.63 8.19 -13.12
CA ASP A 37 -6.37 8.45 -11.89
C ASP A 37 -5.52 9.16 -10.83
N THR A 38 -4.22 8.87 -10.77
CA THR A 38 -3.30 9.57 -9.87
C THR A 38 -3.09 11.02 -10.30
N ILE A 39 -2.94 11.27 -11.58
CA ILE A 39 -2.80 12.62 -12.14
C ILE A 39 -4.08 13.42 -11.86
N GLU A 40 -5.24 12.81 -12.07
CA GLU A 40 -6.54 13.44 -11.81
C GLU A 40 -6.71 13.77 -10.32
N ALA A 41 -6.33 12.83 -9.43
CA ALA A 41 -6.38 13.05 -7.98
C ALA A 41 -5.47 14.21 -7.55
N LEU A 42 -4.27 14.33 -8.12
CA LEU A 42 -3.37 15.45 -7.85
C LEU A 42 -3.95 16.77 -8.33
N ALA A 43 -4.58 16.79 -9.50
CA ALA A 43 -5.22 17.99 -10.03
C ALA A 43 -6.35 18.46 -9.11
N TRP A 44 -7.15 17.54 -8.58
CA TRP A 44 -8.22 17.88 -7.64
C TRP A 44 -7.70 18.23 -6.25
N GLY A 45 -6.65 17.54 -5.80
CA GLY A 45 -6.03 17.80 -4.50
C GLY A 45 -5.51 19.22 -4.34
N SER A 46 -5.11 19.86 -5.44
CA SER A 46 -4.65 21.24 -5.41
C SER A 46 -5.71 22.24 -4.93
N ASN A 47 -6.98 21.91 -5.04
CA ASN A 47 -8.11 22.73 -4.61
C ASN A 47 -8.62 22.42 -3.19
N LEU A 48 -8.27 21.26 -2.63
CA LEU A 48 -8.61 20.80 -1.27
C LEU A 48 -10.11 20.96 -0.91
N ASP A 49 -10.98 20.65 -1.86
CA ASP A 49 -12.43 20.67 -1.64
C ASP A 49 -12.92 19.40 -0.94
N TRP A 50 -14.03 19.51 -0.21
CA TRP A 50 -14.65 18.39 0.49
C TRP A 50 -15.41 17.41 -0.42
N GLY A 51 -15.53 17.72 -1.69
CA GLY A 51 -16.17 16.84 -2.66
C GLY A 51 -15.75 17.18 -4.07
N PHE A 52 -15.67 16.14 -4.91
CA PHE A 52 -15.33 16.24 -6.31
C PHE A 52 -16.36 15.46 -7.13
N ASN A 53 -16.50 15.81 -8.41
CA ASN A 53 -17.54 15.22 -9.27
C ASN A 53 -17.45 13.69 -9.38
N LYS A 54 -16.27 13.12 -9.27
CA LYS A 54 -16.05 11.68 -9.49
C LYS A 54 -15.62 10.92 -8.24
N HIS A 55 -14.95 11.57 -7.28
CA HIS A 55 -14.29 10.88 -6.19
C HIS A 55 -14.51 11.52 -4.83
N PRO A 56 -14.45 10.72 -3.76
CA PRO A 56 -14.42 11.25 -2.40
C PRO A 56 -13.19 12.13 -2.14
N PRO A 57 -13.26 13.07 -1.17
CA PRO A 57 -12.17 14.02 -0.94
C PRO A 57 -10.85 13.36 -0.52
N LEU A 58 -10.88 12.23 0.21
CA LEU A 58 -9.67 11.56 0.67
C LEU A 58 -8.79 11.03 -0.47
N SER A 59 -9.38 10.65 -1.59
CA SER A 59 -8.64 10.17 -2.75
C SER A 59 -7.74 11.25 -3.37
N ALA A 60 -8.07 12.52 -3.16
CA ALA A 60 -7.27 13.65 -3.62
C ALA A 60 -6.33 14.17 -2.52
N PHE A 61 -6.74 14.11 -1.24
CA PHE A 61 -5.97 14.64 -0.12
C PHE A 61 -4.66 13.88 0.11
N PHE A 62 -4.69 12.56 0.07
CA PHE A 62 -3.49 11.75 0.28
C PHE A 62 -2.41 11.99 -0.79
N PRO A 63 -2.71 11.96 -2.09
CA PRO A 63 -1.73 12.34 -3.11
C PRO A 63 -1.18 13.76 -2.93
N GLU A 64 -2.01 14.72 -2.59
CA GLU A 64 -1.58 16.10 -2.37
C GLU A 64 -0.62 16.21 -1.19
N ILE A 65 -0.91 15.54 -0.07
CA ILE A 65 -0.01 15.52 1.10
C ILE A 65 1.35 14.95 0.71
N PHE A 66 1.37 13.83 -0.02
CA PHE A 66 2.61 13.21 -0.50
C PHE A 66 3.36 14.11 -1.48
N PHE A 67 2.65 14.80 -2.35
CA PHE A 67 3.25 15.77 -3.26
C PHE A 67 3.94 16.90 -2.52
N GLN A 68 3.31 17.44 -1.48
CA GLN A 68 3.89 18.52 -0.67
C GLN A 68 5.11 18.07 0.14
N ILE A 69 5.13 16.81 0.60
CA ILE A 69 6.24 16.27 1.40
C ILE A 69 7.41 15.87 0.50
N PHE A 70 7.15 15.13 -0.57
CA PHE A 70 8.18 14.50 -1.41
C PHE A 70 8.42 15.19 -2.74
N GLY A 71 7.58 16.16 -3.11
CA GLY A 71 7.65 16.84 -4.39
C GLY A 71 7.15 15.97 -5.56
N PRO A 72 7.46 16.33 -6.82
CA PRO A 72 6.96 15.64 -7.99
C PRO A 72 7.75 14.36 -8.29
N GLN A 73 7.76 13.41 -7.36
CA GLN A 73 8.45 12.13 -7.49
C GLN A 73 7.44 11.02 -7.71
N ASP A 74 7.56 10.30 -8.81
CA ASP A 74 6.62 9.21 -9.17
C ASP A 74 6.61 8.09 -8.13
N TRP A 75 7.77 7.72 -7.58
CA TRP A 75 7.89 6.66 -6.59
C TRP A 75 7.04 6.91 -5.34
N ALA A 76 6.85 8.18 -4.97
CA ALA A 76 6.10 8.54 -3.77
C ALA A 76 4.62 8.12 -3.89
N PHE A 77 4.03 8.23 -5.07
CA PHE A 77 2.63 7.87 -5.30
C PHE A 77 2.44 6.34 -5.34
N TYR A 78 3.38 5.62 -5.92
CA TYR A 78 3.38 4.16 -5.86
C TYR A 78 3.60 3.67 -4.43
N PHE A 79 4.48 4.31 -3.68
CA PHE A 79 4.70 4.02 -2.27
C PHE A 79 3.42 4.26 -1.44
N LEU A 80 2.73 5.37 -1.66
CA LEU A 80 1.45 5.68 -1.00
C LEU A 80 0.42 4.57 -1.26
N SER A 81 0.27 4.15 -2.51
CA SER A 81 -0.62 3.04 -2.87
C SER A 81 -0.26 1.76 -2.11
N GLN A 82 1.03 1.43 -2.05
CA GLN A 82 1.48 0.23 -1.37
C GLN A 82 1.31 0.30 0.16
N LEU A 83 1.39 1.48 0.75
CA LEU A 83 1.07 1.65 2.18
C LEU A 83 -0.35 1.19 2.49
N PHE A 84 -1.33 1.57 1.67
CA PHE A 84 -2.71 1.11 1.85
C PHE A 84 -2.84 -0.40 1.66
N VAL A 85 -2.15 -0.97 0.70
CA VAL A 85 -2.13 -2.43 0.48
C VAL A 85 -1.54 -3.15 1.70
N ILE A 86 -0.43 -2.66 2.24
CA ILE A 86 0.21 -3.24 3.43
C ILE A 86 -0.69 -3.15 4.66
N ILE A 87 -1.35 -2.02 4.87
CA ILE A 87 -2.32 -1.87 5.95
C ILE A 87 -3.44 -2.89 5.81
N SER A 88 -3.95 -3.09 4.60
CA SER A 88 -4.97 -4.11 4.32
C SER A 88 -4.49 -5.51 4.64
N PHE A 89 -3.27 -5.87 4.27
CA PHE A 89 -2.68 -7.17 4.60
C PHE A 89 -2.57 -7.38 6.11
N ILE A 90 -2.14 -6.36 6.85
CA ILE A 90 -2.02 -6.44 8.30
C ILE A 90 -3.40 -6.64 8.95
N ILE A 91 -4.41 -5.93 8.50
CA ILE A 91 -5.77 -6.05 9.01
C ILE A 91 -6.33 -7.45 8.72
N VAL A 92 -6.18 -7.95 7.50
CA VAL A 92 -6.64 -9.28 7.13
C VAL A 92 -5.93 -10.36 7.95
N PHE A 93 -4.61 -10.24 8.14
CA PHE A 93 -3.84 -11.18 8.94
C PHE A 93 -4.33 -11.22 10.39
N LYS A 94 -4.48 -10.04 11.01
CA LYS A 94 -4.96 -9.94 12.40
C LYS A 94 -6.36 -10.47 12.57
N LEU A 95 -7.26 -10.12 11.67
CA LEU A 95 -8.65 -10.60 11.70
C LEU A 95 -8.71 -12.10 11.53
N SER A 96 -7.98 -12.65 10.58
CA SER A 96 -7.92 -14.09 10.34
C SER A 96 -7.32 -14.84 11.53
N LEU A 97 -6.30 -14.27 12.16
CA LEU A 97 -5.69 -14.84 13.37
C LEU A 97 -6.70 -14.89 14.52
N GLU A 98 -7.49 -13.84 14.68
CA GLU A 98 -8.51 -13.77 15.72
C GLU A 98 -9.64 -14.77 15.50
N ILE A 99 -10.08 -14.96 14.26
CA ILE A 99 -11.17 -15.88 13.93
C ILE A 99 -10.71 -17.33 13.92
N LEU A 100 -9.55 -17.61 13.31
CA LEU A 100 -9.07 -18.97 13.06
C LEU A 100 -8.15 -19.49 14.15
N ASN A 101 -7.60 -18.63 14.99
CA ASN A 101 -6.68 -18.95 16.09
C ASN A 101 -5.42 -19.73 15.65
N ASP A 102 -5.00 -19.56 14.39
CA ASP A 102 -3.84 -20.24 13.83
C ASP A 102 -3.11 -19.31 12.86
N GLU A 103 -1.84 -19.04 13.13
CA GLU A 103 -1.00 -18.15 12.32
C GLU A 103 -0.82 -18.65 10.89
N LYS A 104 -0.79 -19.97 10.70
CA LYS A 104 -0.65 -20.58 9.38
C LYS A 104 -1.84 -20.27 8.48
N TYR A 105 -3.05 -20.43 8.99
CA TYR A 105 -4.27 -20.09 8.25
C TYR A 105 -4.42 -18.59 8.06
N ALA A 106 -3.98 -17.79 9.02
CA ALA A 106 -3.97 -16.34 8.88
C ALA A 106 -3.05 -15.91 7.72
N LEU A 107 -1.88 -16.51 7.61
CA LEU A 107 -0.96 -16.24 6.49
C LEU A 107 -1.58 -16.65 5.15
N ILE A 108 -2.19 -17.82 5.07
CA ILE A 108 -2.87 -18.28 3.86
C ILE A 108 -3.97 -17.31 3.42
N SER A 109 -4.69 -16.72 4.38
CA SER A 109 -5.77 -15.76 4.09
C SER A 109 -5.26 -14.47 3.42
N VAL A 110 -4.00 -14.10 3.67
CA VAL A 110 -3.37 -12.92 3.05
C VAL A 110 -2.83 -13.23 1.66
N LEU A 111 -2.36 -14.44 1.45
CA LEU A 111 -1.79 -14.87 0.17
C LEU A 111 -2.87 -15.09 -0.87
#